data_eb1bd198c367470941946caac8d8b610
#
_entry.id   eb1bd198c367470941946caac8d8b610
#
_cell.length_a   1.000
_cell.length_b   1.000
_cell.length_c   1.000
_cell.angle_alpha   90.00
_cell.angle_beta   90.00
_cell.angle_gamma   90.00
#
_symmetry.space_group_name_H-M   'P 1'
#
loop_
_entity.id
_entity.type
_entity.pdbx_description
1 polymer ?
#
loop_
_entity_poly.entity_id
_entity_poly.type
_entity_poly.pdbx_seq_one_letter_code
_entity_poly.pdbx_strand_id
1 'polypeptide(L)'
;MSVWTHVAGIIRVDGFRLNESDPEPNWDELIGKELNWDDDSEVREVREIRKNYHKCSEEFMPCGSEGSLKKVIWKNPDKNSLASYTVSVFGDLRDYDDLVKIEKWFTKVCSKLWVRDAVITADCELGSRFTAHWDETKEKLVGN
;
A
#
# COMPACT_ATOMS: atom_id res chain seq x y z
N MET A 1 -1.21 -26.81 1.41
CA MET A 1 0.03 -26.08 1.69
C MET A 1 -0.24 -24.60 1.52
N SER A 2 0.13 -23.81 2.52
CA SER A 2 -0.09 -22.36 2.45
C SER A 2 0.95 -21.69 1.57
N VAL A 3 0.52 -20.70 0.80
CA VAL A 3 1.38 -19.91 -0.07
C VAL A 3 1.33 -18.46 0.41
N TRP A 4 2.48 -17.84 0.53
CA TRP A 4 2.59 -16.46 0.98
C TRP A 4 3.13 -15.56 -0.12
N THR A 5 2.62 -14.34 -0.17
CA THR A 5 3.15 -13.28 -1.00
C THR A 5 3.69 -12.18 -0.10
N HIS A 6 4.95 -11.83 -0.30
CA HIS A 6 5.65 -10.81 0.47
C HIS A 6 5.67 -9.51 -0.33
N VAL A 7 5.21 -8.42 0.29
CA VAL A 7 5.08 -7.11 -0.36
C VAL A 7 5.86 -6.07 0.41
N ALA A 8 6.59 -5.23 -0.30
CA ALA A 8 7.26 -4.06 0.27
C ALA A 8 7.27 -2.92 -0.74
N GLY A 9 6.93 -1.74 -0.30
CA GLY A 9 6.94 -0.56 -1.15
C GLY A 9 7.25 0.71 -0.37
N ILE A 10 7.75 1.71 -1.07
CA ILE A 10 8.06 3.02 -0.52
C ILE A 10 7.52 4.07 -1.48
N ILE A 11 6.83 5.07 -0.91
CA ILE A 11 6.28 6.20 -1.67
C ILE A 11 6.81 7.48 -1.03
N ARG A 12 7.46 8.33 -1.82
CA ARG A 12 7.87 9.66 -1.37
C ARG A 12 6.90 10.70 -1.93
N VAL A 13 6.28 11.45 -1.03
CA VAL A 13 5.26 12.44 -1.37
C VAL A 13 5.89 13.82 -1.45
N ASP A 14 5.63 14.49 -2.59
CA ASP A 14 6.22 15.80 -2.91
C ASP A 14 5.69 16.89 -1.98
N GLY A 15 6.62 17.63 -1.37
CA GLY A 15 6.31 18.71 -0.44
C GLY A 15 5.93 20.05 -1.09
N PHE A 16 6.21 20.23 -2.38
CA PHE A 16 5.92 21.49 -3.05
C PHE A 16 4.42 21.83 -3.12
N ARG A 17 3.59 20.81 -3.07
CA ARG A 17 2.14 20.97 -3.22
C ARG A 17 1.41 20.94 -1.90
N LEU A 18 2.16 20.88 -0.77
CA LEU A 18 1.60 20.87 0.57
C LEU A 18 1.98 22.18 1.26
N ASN A 19 0.99 22.96 1.65
CA ASN A 19 1.21 24.15 2.45
C ASN A 19 1.34 23.76 3.93
N GLU A 20 2.13 24.51 4.71
CA GLU A 20 2.29 24.23 6.15
C GLU A 20 0.98 24.30 6.91
N SER A 21 0.02 25.08 6.40
CA SER A 21 -1.30 25.24 7.00
C SER A 21 -2.29 24.13 6.62
N ASP A 22 -1.94 23.28 5.67
CA ASP A 22 -2.83 22.21 5.24
C ASP A 22 -2.91 21.14 6.35
N PRO A 23 -4.09 20.54 6.57
CA PRO A 23 -4.20 19.44 7.50
C PRO A 23 -3.41 18.24 6.99
N GLU A 24 -2.96 17.42 7.92
CA GLU A 24 -2.29 16.16 7.55
C GLU A 24 -3.21 15.32 6.66
N PRO A 25 -2.67 14.70 5.59
CA PRO A 25 -3.49 13.87 4.71
C PRO A 25 -4.18 12.73 5.45
N ASN A 26 -5.38 12.38 5.03
CA ASN A 26 -6.06 11.20 5.54
C ASN A 26 -5.49 9.95 4.84
N TRP A 27 -4.50 9.35 5.48
CA TRP A 27 -3.79 8.21 4.90
C TRP A 27 -4.65 6.97 4.75
N ASP A 28 -5.64 6.78 5.63
CA ASP A 28 -6.57 5.65 5.51
C ASP A 28 -7.43 5.78 4.25
N GLU A 29 -7.83 6.99 3.90
CA GLU A 29 -8.61 7.25 2.68
C GLU A 29 -7.76 7.13 1.42
N LEU A 30 -6.51 7.60 1.47
CA LEU A 30 -5.62 7.65 0.31
C LEU A 30 -4.98 6.29 -0.01
N ILE A 31 -4.62 5.53 1.01
CA ILE A 31 -3.87 4.29 0.86
C ILE A 31 -4.73 3.07 1.19
N GLY A 32 -5.58 3.19 2.18
CA GLY A 32 -6.40 2.12 2.71
C GLY A 32 -6.14 1.89 4.19
N LYS A 33 -7.13 1.34 4.87
CA LYS A 33 -7.02 0.98 6.28
C LYS A 33 -6.22 -0.31 6.44
N GLU A 34 -5.52 -0.42 7.55
CA GLU A 34 -4.92 -1.68 7.96
C GLU A 34 -6.00 -2.58 8.55
N LEU A 35 -5.92 -3.86 8.23
CA LEU A 35 -6.81 -4.85 8.82
C LEU A 35 -6.11 -5.49 10.01
N ASN A 36 -6.69 -5.33 11.20
CA ASN A 36 -6.18 -5.95 12.41
C ASN A 36 -6.98 -7.23 12.71
N TRP A 37 -6.37 -8.39 12.46
CA TRP A 37 -7.00 -9.69 12.66
C TRP A 37 -7.24 -10.02 14.13
N ASP A 38 -6.52 -9.35 15.05
CA ASP A 38 -6.60 -9.60 16.49
C ASP A 38 -7.54 -8.65 17.23
N ASP A 39 -8.21 -7.74 16.50
CA ASP A 39 -9.11 -6.79 17.10
C ASP A 39 -10.51 -7.39 17.27
N ASP A 40 -10.86 -7.71 18.50
CA ASP A 40 -12.17 -8.29 18.86
C ASP A 40 -13.35 -7.37 18.56
N SER A 41 -13.12 -6.04 18.53
CA SER A 41 -14.20 -5.08 18.26
C SER A 41 -14.70 -5.10 16.82
N GLU A 42 -13.88 -5.60 15.88
CA GLU A 42 -14.18 -5.69 14.46
C GLU A 42 -14.42 -7.14 13.99
N VAL A 43 -14.67 -8.06 14.90
CA VAL A 43 -14.75 -9.51 14.61
C VAL A 43 -15.69 -9.83 13.45
N ARG A 44 -16.85 -9.17 13.38
CA ARG A 44 -17.83 -9.44 12.32
C ARG A 44 -17.32 -9.00 10.96
N GLU A 45 -16.78 -7.79 10.87
CA GLU A 45 -16.21 -7.22 9.64
C GLU A 45 -15.01 -8.03 9.18
N VAL A 46 -14.11 -8.37 10.12
CA VAL A 46 -12.94 -9.19 9.84
C VAL A 46 -13.35 -10.57 9.30
N ARG A 47 -14.38 -11.20 9.86
CA ARG A 47 -14.90 -12.49 9.37
C ARG A 47 -15.42 -12.40 7.94
N GLU A 48 -16.15 -11.34 7.60
CA GLU A 48 -16.67 -11.13 6.26
C GLU A 48 -15.53 -10.93 5.25
N ILE A 49 -14.52 -10.15 5.62
CA ILE A 49 -13.35 -9.92 4.78
C ILE A 49 -12.56 -11.22 4.60
N ARG A 50 -12.40 -12.01 5.67
CA ARG A 50 -11.69 -13.29 5.64
C ARG A 50 -12.33 -14.30 4.68
N LYS A 51 -13.65 -14.33 4.62
CA LYS A 51 -14.39 -15.19 3.68
C LYS A 51 -14.22 -14.77 2.23
N ASN A 52 -14.04 -13.47 2.00
CA ASN A 52 -14.02 -12.88 0.67
C ASN A 52 -12.81 -11.97 0.48
N TYR A 53 -11.62 -12.40 0.94
CA TYR A 53 -10.42 -11.56 0.87
C TYR A 53 -10.05 -11.15 -0.57
N HIS A 54 -10.43 -11.92 -1.58
CA HIS A 54 -10.25 -11.53 -2.98
C HIS A 54 -11.12 -10.35 -3.39
N LYS A 55 -12.18 -10.08 -2.63
CA LYS A 55 -13.13 -8.99 -2.84
C LYS A 55 -12.99 -7.94 -1.74
N CYS A 56 -11.83 -7.90 -1.08
CA CYS A 56 -11.56 -6.89 -0.06
C CYS A 56 -11.95 -5.52 -0.61
N SER A 57 -12.80 -4.81 0.14
CA SER A 57 -13.30 -3.52 -0.32
C SER A 57 -12.14 -2.54 -0.51
N GLU A 58 -12.33 -1.52 -1.34
CA GLU A 58 -11.32 -0.49 -1.57
C GLU A 58 -10.98 0.30 -0.31
N GLU A 59 -11.74 0.13 0.76
CA GLU A 59 -11.51 0.75 2.05
C GLU A 59 -10.25 0.23 2.75
N PHE A 60 -9.87 -1.03 2.51
CA PHE A 60 -8.72 -1.68 3.14
C PHE A 60 -7.58 -1.89 2.15
N MET A 61 -6.36 -1.91 2.68
CA MET A 61 -5.21 -2.35 1.91
C MET A 61 -5.33 -3.85 1.60
N PRO A 62 -4.63 -4.35 0.57
CA PRO A 62 -4.66 -5.78 0.26
C PRO A 62 -4.41 -6.66 1.46
N CYS A 63 -5.16 -7.74 1.55
CA CYS A 63 -5.04 -8.72 2.63
C CYS A 63 -5.19 -10.13 2.06
N GLY A 64 -4.57 -11.11 2.71
CA GLY A 64 -4.73 -12.51 2.40
C GLY A 64 -5.78 -13.19 3.27
N SER A 65 -5.83 -14.52 3.23
CA SER A 65 -6.65 -15.29 4.17
C SER A 65 -6.15 -15.10 5.62
N GLU A 66 -4.87 -14.83 5.77
CA GLU A 66 -4.23 -14.30 6.96
C GLU A 66 -3.26 -13.21 6.52
N GLY A 67 -2.96 -12.29 7.40
CA GLY A 67 -2.06 -11.19 7.11
C GLY A 67 -2.66 -10.10 6.23
N SER A 68 -2.20 -8.89 6.43
CA SER A 68 -2.57 -7.74 5.64
C SER A 68 -1.36 -6.81 5.52
N LEU A 69 -1.43 -5.91 4.57
CA LEU A 69 -0.39 -4.88 4.47
C LEU A 69 -0.51 -3.91 5.62
N LYS A 70 0.63 -3.38 6.03
CA LYS A 70 0.79 -2.32 7.02
C LYS A 70 1.36 -1.10 6.34
N LYS A 71 1.08 0.08 6.89
CA LYS A 71 1.70 1.32 6.44
C LYS A 71 2.35 2.05 7.59
N VAL A 72 3.49 2.66 7.31
CA VAL A 72 4.19 3.53 8.25
C VAL A 72 4.41 4.86 7.56
N ILE A 73 3.96 5.94 8.19
CA ILE A 73 4.08 7.28 7.66
C ILE A 73 5.18 8.01 8.43
N TRP A 74 6.20 8.43 7.71
CA TRP A 74 7.27 9.25 8.26
C TRP A 74 7.15 10.66 7.72
N LYS A 75 6.99 11.63 8.62
CA LYS A 75 6.98 13.04 8.27
C LYS A 75 8.40 13.57 8.30
N ASN A 76 8.86 14.14 7.19
CA ASN A 76 10.20 14.69 7.12
C ASN A 76 10.28 15.94 8.00
N PRO A 77 11.20 15.99 8.98
CA PRO A 77 11.36 17.17 9.84
C PRO A 77 12.05 18.33 9.12
N ASP A 78 12.70 18.08 7.99
CA ASP A 78 13.39 19.12 7.21
C ASP A 78 12.38 19.84 6.31
N LYS A 79 12.04 21.07 6.68
CA LYS A 79 11.08 21.91 5.94
C LYS A 79 11.57 22.30 4.54
N ASN A 80 12.86 22.19 4.28
CA ASN A 80 13.45 22.49 2.98
C ASN A 80 13.51 21.27 2.06
N SER A 81 13.11 20.11 2.56
CA SER A 81 13.07 18.90 1.75
C SER A 81 11.94 18.95 0.74
N LEU A 82 12.21 18.44 -0.47
CA LEU A 82 11.19 18.32 -1.51
C LEU A 82 10.15 17.25 -1.18
N ALA A 83 10.55 16.21 -0.46
CA ALA A 83 9.63 15.17 -0.01
C ALA A 83 9.18 15.43 1.43
N SER A 84 7.88 15.73 1.63
CA SER A 84 7.32 15.99 2.94
C SER A 84 7.07 14.73 3.74
N TYR A 85 6.69 13.64 3.07
CA TYR A 85 6.37 12.36 3.70
C TYR A 85 7.03 11.22 2.96
N THR A 86 7.42 10.20 3.71
CA THR A 86 7.79 8.90 3.16
C THR A 86 6.84 7.87 3.75
N VAL A 87 6.16 7.15 2.88
CA VAL A 87 5.22 6.10 3.26
C VAL A 87 5.84 4.75 2.92
N SER A 88 5.95 3.88 3.91
CA SER A 88 6.30 2.48 3.70
C SER A 88 5.05 1.63 3.78
N VAL A 89 4.88 0.72 2.83
CA VAL A 89 3.84 -0.29 2.86
C VAL A 89 4.51 -1.65 2.78
N PHE A 90 4.09 -2.59 3.62
CA PHE A 90 4.71 -3.91 3.67
C PHE A 90 3.79 -4.93 4.33
N GLY A 91 4.03 -6.18 4.06
CA GLY A 91 3.34 -7.26 4.73
C GLY A 91 3.43 -8.57 3.98
N ASP A 92 2.91 -9.60 4.63
CA ASP A 92 2.84 -10.95 4.10
C ASP A 92 1.39 -11.36 3.99
N LEU A 93 1.00 -11.82 2.80
CA LEU A 93 -0.38 -12.16 2.48
C LEU A 93 -0.49 -13.66 2.21
N ARG A 94 -1.24 -14.35 3.06
CA ARG A 94 -1.43 -15.80 2.92
C ARG A 94 -2.47 -16.09 1.83
N ASP A 95 -2.20 -17.11 1.04
CA ASP A 95 -3.06 -17.58 -0.06
C ASP A 95 -3.38 -16.48 -1.09
N TYR A 96 -2.44 -15.57 -1.28
CA TYR A 96 -2.57 -14.45 -2.19
C TYR A 96 -1.56 -14.63 -3.34
N ASP A 97 -2.06 -14.93 -4.53
CA ASP A 97 -1.24 -15.22 -5.71
C ASP A 97 -1.44 -14.23 -6.85
N ASP A 98 -2.38 -13.30 -6.72
CA ASP A 98 -2.69 -12.33 -7.77
C ASP A 98 -1.89 -11.04 -7.61
N LEU A 99 -0.66 -11.05 -8.12
CA LEU A 99 0.23 -9.89 -8.05
C LEU A 99 -0.27 -8.70 -8.88
N VAL A 100 -1.12 -8.94 -9.88
CA VAL A 100 -1.72 -7.88 -10.69
C VAL A 100 -2.61 -6.98 -9.82
N LYS A 101 -3.30 -7.55 -8.84
CA LYS A 101 -4.11 -6.75 -7.90
C LYS A 101 -3.26 -5.83 -7.04
N ILE A 102 -2.09 -6.29 -6.63
CA ILE A 102 -1.12 -5.47 -5.87
C ILE A 102 -0.67 -4.30 -6.74
N GLU A 103 -0.31 -4.57 -7.98
CA GLU A 103 0.13 -3.55 -8.93
C GLU A 103 -0.96 -2.51 -9.18
N LYS A 104 -2.20 -2.95 -9.40
CA LYS A 104 -3.35 -2.06 -9.60
C LYS A 104 -3.63 -1.20 -8.37
N TRP A 105 -3.59 -1.80 -7.19
CA TRP A 105 -3.78 -1.08 -5.94
C TRP A 105 -2.72 0.01 -5.76
N PHE A 106 -1.46 -0.34 -5.94
CA PHE A 106 -0.35 0.60 -5.77
C PHE A 106 -0.40 1.74 -6.81
N THR A 107 -0.75 1.41 -8.05
CA THR A 107 -0.96 2.41 -9.10
C THR A 107 -2.06 3.41 -8.70
N LYS A 108 -3.16 2.91 -8.16
CA LYS A 108 -4.26 3.74 -7.69
C LYS A 108 -3.84 4.64 -6.54
N VAL A 109 -3.07 4.12 -5.59
CA VAL A 109 -2.52 4.90 -4.47
C VAL A 109 -1.63 6.03 -5.01
N CYS A 110 -0.69 5.70 -5.88
CA CYS A 110 0.21 6.70 -6.46
C CYS A 110 -0.54 7.77 -7.25
N SER A 111 -1.64 7.39 -7.90
CA SER A 111 -2.46 8.34 -8.66
C SER A 111 -3.20 9.35 -7.79
N LYS A 112 -3.43 9.03 -6.52
CA LYS A 112 -4.10 9.92 -5.56
C LYS A 112 -3.14 10.84 -4.83
N LEU A 113 -1.86 10.57 -4.88
CA LEU A 113 -0.82 11.30 -4.16
C LEU A 113 0.03 12.12 -5.11
N TRP A 114 0.69 13.13 -4.58
CA TRP A 114 1.72 13.85 -5.33
C TRP A 114 3.05 13.13 -5.16
N VAL A 115 3.20 12.05 -5.92
CA VAL A 115 4.35 11.16 -5.80
C VAL A 115 5.58 11.77 -6.44
N ARG A 116 6.66 11.86 -5.68
CA ARG A 116 7.96 12.24 -6.19
C ARG A 116 8.68 11.03 -6.80
N ASP A 117 8.70 9.95 -6.06
CA ASP A 117 9.12 8.65 -6.54
C ASP A 117 8.46 7.55 -5.70
N ALA A 118 8.36 6.38 -6.26
CA ALA A 118 7.80 5.22 -5.56
C ALA A 118 8.34 3.94 -6.19
N VAL A 119 8.48 2.92 -5.36
CA VAL A 119 8.91 1.59 -5.78
C VAL A 119 8.14 0.56 -4.98
N ILE A 120 7.81 -0.54 -5.63
CA ILE A 120 7.16 -1.68 -4.98
C ILE A 120 7.74 -2.98 -5.50
N THR A 121 7.86 -3.94 -4.60
CA THR A 121 8.19 -5.32 -4.95
C THR A 121 7.17 -6.26 -4.32
N ALA A 122 6.81 -7.30 -5.05
CA ALA A 122 5.97 -8.38 -4.56
C ALA A 122 6.57 -9.71 -5.00
N ASP A 123 6.68 -10.63 -4.06
CA ASP A 123 7.31 -11.93 -4.28
C ASP A 123 6.40 -13.03 -3.73
N CYS A 124 5.83 -13.82 -4.64
CA CYS A 124 5.01 -14.96 -4.28
C CYS A 124 5.88 -16.21 -4.18
N GLU A 125 5.68 -17.00 -3.15
CA GLU A 125 6.42 -18.24 -2.92
C GLU A 125 6.25 -19.25 -4.07
N LEU A 126 5.20 -19.13 -4.88
CA LEU A 126 5.01 -19.94 -6.10
C LEU A 126 5.93 -19.55 -7.25
N GLY A 127 6.75 -18.52 -7.10
CA GLY A 127 7.73 -18.09 -8.09
C GLY A 127 7.38 -16.83 -8.86
N SER A 128 6.13 -16.37 -8.81
CA SER A 128 5.75 -15.11 -9.41
C SER A 128 6.32 -13.94 -8.60
N ARG A 129 6.91 -12.98 -9.28
CA ARG A 129 7.45 -11.78 -8.63
C ARG A 129 7.46 -10.61 -9.58
N PHE A 130 7.37 -9.40 -9.03
CA PHE A 130 7.64 -8.20 -9.81
C PHE A 130 8.28 -7.14 -8.94
N THR A 131 9.02 -6.25 -9.58
CA THR A 131 9.50 -5.00 -9.01
C THR A 131 9.19 -3.91 -10.01
N ALA A 132 8.61 -2.81 -9.56
CA ALA A 132 8.22 -1.71 -10.41
C ALA A 132 8.44 -0.38 -9.71
N HIS A 133 8.66 0.68 -10.49
CA HIS A 133 8.75 2.03 -9.99
C HIS A 133 7.71 2.91 -10.66
N TRP A 134 7.33 3.99 -9.98
CA TRP A 134 6.38 4.96 -10.52
C TRP A 134 7.08 5.87 -11.52
N ASP A 135 6.53 5.96 -12.73
CA ASP A 135 6.96 6.92 -13.74
C ASP A 135 6.04 8.12 -13.68
N GLU A 136 6.53 9.22 -13.12
CA GLU A 136 5.77 10.46 -12.95
C GLU A 136 5.31 11.03 -14.30
N THR A 137 6.12 10.93 -15.33
CA THR A 137 5.79 11.46 -16.66
C THR A 137 4.64 10.69 -17.29
N LYS A 138 4.63 9.38 -17.13
CA LYS A 138 3.60 8.49 -17.70
C LYS A 138 2.45 8.23 -16.75
N GLU A 139 2.57 8.63 -15.50
CA GLU A 139 1.61 8.37 -14.42
C GLU A 139 1.24 6.89 -14.31
N LYS A 140 2.25 6.02 -14.35
CA LYS A 140 2.08 4.57 -14.25
C LYS A 140 3.30 3.87 -13.66
N LEU A 141 3.13 2.63 -13.21
CA LEU A 141 4.22 1.78 -12.79
C LEU A 141 4.95 1.22 -14.01
N VAL A 142 6.25 1.20 -13.93
CA VAL A 142 7.14 0.65 -14.95
C VAL A 142 7.98 -0.45 -14.30
N GLY A 143 8.02 -1.62 -14.92
CA GLY A 143 8.81 -2.75 -14.44
C GLY A 143 10.31 -2.47 -14.53
N ASN A 144 11.00 -2.96 -13.53
CA ASN A 144 12.47 -2.90 -13.49
C ASN A 144 13.09 -4.15 -14.09
#